data_31af5fb13c645ec89edf24de021aed91
#
_entry.id   31af5fb13c645ec89edf24de021aed91
#
_cell.length_a   1.000
_cell.length_b   1.000
_cell.length_c   1.000
_cell.angle_alpha   90.00
_cell.angle_beta   90.00
_cell.angle_gamma   90.00
#
_symmetry.space_group_name_H-M   'P 1'
#
loop_
_entity.id
_entity.type
_entity.pdbx_description
1 polymer ?
#
loop_
_entity_poly.entity_id
_entity_poly.type
_entity_poly.pdbx_seq_one_letter_code
_entity_poly.pdbx_strand_id
1 'polypeptide(L)'
;MKKKRILVTGALGHIGSRLMLEMRKNSDSYEKVCFLDIVSAHRYPKSNGAYEYAQCDIRSKEIEKFISASDVVIHLAALTDAERSKEFPHETFEINLEGAQRVINACQKYGARILFPSTTSVYGSQDAIIDETCTALLPQSPYAESKLATERYLLSKNDTMRFMICRFGTIVGPSLGMRFHTAVNKFIWQAIAQEPITVWHTAYHQKRPYLELGDCVQAIRFITDTDCFMNEIVNVVTENLTVQNIAHEINAHMPIKIQFTDSKIMNQLSYEVDASKFTSMGFAYRHRKGGIAEGI
;
A
#
# COMPACT_ATOMS: atom_id res chain seq x y z
N MET A 1 -15.68 7.90 22.29
CA MET A 1 -14.32 8.38 21.99
C MET A 1 -14.39 9.72 21.27
N LYS A 2 -13.40 10.60 21.42
CA LYS A 2 -13.31 11.85 20.66
C LYS A 2 -13.12 11.51 19.19
N LYS A 3 -13.88 12.16 18.30
CA LYS A 3 -13.70 12.00 16.85
C LYS A 3 -12.32 12.51 16.44
N LYS A 4 -11.68 11.82 15.50
CA LYS A 4 -10.30 12.11 15.08
C LYS A 4 -10.29 12.99 13.82
N ARG A 5 -9.25 13.82 13.71
CA ARG A 5 -8.91 14.55 12.49
C ARG A 5 -7.85 13.75 11.75
N ILE A 6 -8.15 13.39 10.51
CA ILE A 6 -7.33 12.49 9.70
C ILE A 6 -6.75 13.26 8.51
N LEU A 7 -5.48 13.07 8.23
CA LEU A 7 -4.85 13.45 6.97
C LEU A 7 -4.51 12.19 6.17
N VAL A 8 -4.93 12.14 4.92
CA VAL A 8 -4.57 11.08 3.96
C VAL A 8 -3.74 11.71 2.85
N THR A 9 -2.46 11.39 2.76
CA THR A 9 -1.61 11.79 1.63
C THR A 9 -1.66 10.75 0.52
N GLY A 10 -1.51 11.16 -0.75
CA GLY A 10 -1.64 10.23 -1.89
C GLY A 10 -3.09 9.76 -2.10
N ALA A 11 -4.05 10.63 -1.79
CA ALA A 11 -5.48 10.30 -1.73
C ALA A 11 -6.10 9.95 -3.08
N LEU A 12 -5.50 10.36 -4.21
CA LEU A 12 -5.96 9.99 -5.57
C LEU A 12 -5.24 8.76 -6.14
N GLY A 13 -4.31 8.16 -5.37
CA GLY A 13 -3.66 6.89 -5.73
C GLY A 13 -4.59 5.69 -5.60
N HIS A 14 -4.07 4.49 -5.91
CA HIS A 14 -4.84 3.24 -5.93
C HIS A 14 -5.55 2.97 -4.59
N ILE A 15 -4.79 2.90 -3.48
CA ILE A 15 -5.37 2.70 -2.14
C ILE A 15 -6.16 3.93 -1.69
N GLY A 16 -5.59 5.13 -1.89
CA GLY A 16 -6.17 6.39 -1.41
C GLY A 16 -7.56 6.66 -1.95
N SER A 17 -7.79 6.45 -3.25
CA SER A 17 -9.09 6.68 -3.87
C SER A 17 -10.17 5.71 -3.36
N ARG A 18 -9.81 4.45 -3.06
CA ARG A 18 -10.76 3.49 -2.44
C ARG A 18 -11.01 3.84 -0.98
N LEU A 19 -9.95 4.17 -0.23
CA LEU A 19 -10.08 4.61 1.16
C LEU A 19 -10.98 5.85 1.28
N MET A 20 -10.80 6.83 0.40
CA MET A 20 -11.63 8.03 0.34
C MET A 20 -13.12 7.70 0.17
N LEU A 21 -13.46 6.77 -0.72
CA LEU A 21 -14.85 6.35 -0.93
C LEU A 21 -15.42 5.66 0.32
N GLU A 22 -14.65 4.79 0.97
CA GLU A 22 -15.10 4.07 2.16
C GLU A 22 -15.22 4.99 3.40
N MET A 23 -14.31 5.95 3.58
CA MET A 23 -14.41 6.92 4.68
C MET A 23 -15.62 7.84 4.52
N ARG A 24 -15.95 8.23 3.29
CA ARG A 24 -17.14 9.08 3.01
C ARG A 24 -18.46 8.39 3.33
N LYS A 25 -18.56 7.07 3.21
CA LYS A 25 -19.76 6.31 3.62
C LYS A 25 -20.02 6.38 5.14
N ASN A 26 -18.96 6.63 5.93
CA ASN A 26 -18.98 6.65 7.39
C ASN A 26 -18.62 8.05 7.93
N SER A 27 -19.25 9.09 7.38
CA SER A 27 -18.94 10.50 7.66
C SER A 27 -18.95 10.88 9.14
N ASP A 28 -19.80 10.24 9.94
CA ASP A 28 -19.97 10.56 11.35
C ASP A 28 -18.86 10.00 12.25
N SER A 29 -17.97 9.16 11.72
CA SER A 29 -16.89 8.54 12.49
C SER A 29 -15.73 9.48 12.77
N TYR A 30 -15.56 10.53 11.96
CA TYR A 30 -14.42 11.46 12.03
C TYR A 30 -14.87 12.90 12.30
N GLU A 31 -14.02 13.70 12.97
CA GLU A 31 -14.24 15.13 13.12
C GLU A 31 -13.97 15.84 11.79
N LYS A 32 -12.84 15.50 11.16
CA LYS A 32 -12.44 16.03 9.85
C LYS A 32 -11.52 15.05 9.14
N VAL A 33 -11.64 14.94 7.82
CA VAL A 33 -10.71 14.20 6.98
C VAL A 33 -10.20 15.11 5.86
N CYS A 34 -8.89 15.31 5.81
CA CYS A 34 -8.23 16.01 4.71
C CYS A 34 -7.62 14.97 3.75
N PHE A 35 -8.09 14.97 2.52
CA PHE A 35 -7.54 14.18 1.41
C PHE A 35 -6.57 15.05 0.62
N LEU A 36 -5.29 14.68 0.62
CA LEU A 36 -4.22 15.45 0.04
C LEU A 36 -3.50 14.65 -1.04
N ASP A 37 -3.24 15.29 -2.17
CA ASP A 37 -2.45 14.72 -3.27
C ASP A 37 -1.63 15.83 -3.96
N ILE A 38 -0.63 15.45 -4.74
CA ILE A 38 0.10 16.38 -5.63
C ILE A 38 -0.75 16.78 -6.83
N VAL A 39 -1.74 15.95 -7.18
CA VAL A 39 -2.67 16.20 -8.28
C VAL A 39 -3.68 17.28 -7.88
N SER A 40 -4.09 18.09 -8.85
CA SER A 40 -4.96 19.24 -8.62
C SER A 40 -6.32 18.89 -8.01
N ALA A 41 -6.77 19.73 -7.08
CA ALA A 41 -7.98 19.52 -6.28
C ALA A 41 -9.28 19.47 -7.09
N HIS A 42 -9.32 19.96 -8.34
CA HIS A 42 -10.54 19.88 -9.18
C HIS A 42 -10.88 18.44 -9.61
N ARG A 43 -9.97 17.49 -9.45
CA ARG A 43 -10.21 16.06 -9.66
C ARG A 43 -10.91 15.36 -8.49
N TYR A 44 -11.02 16.03 -7.36
CA TYR A 44 -11.72 15.51 -6.20
C TYR A 44 -13.25 15.73 -6.32
N PRO A 45 -14.05 14.91 -5.64
CA PRO A 45 -15.45 15.23 -5.41
C PRO A 45 -15.57 16.55 -4.61
N LYS A 46 -16.70 17.25 -4.72
CA LYS A 46 -16.93 18.45 -3.94
C LYS A 46 -16.78 18.20 -2.44
N SER A 47 -16.10 19.12 -1.74
CA SER A 47 -15.99 19.09 -0.27
C SER A 47 -17.38 19.18 0.36
N ASN A 48 -17.59 18.46 1.47
CA ASN A 48 -18.79 18.55 2.26
C ASN A 48 -18.39 18.50 3.74
N GLY A 49 -18.67 19.54 4.52
CA GLY A 49 -18.52 19.56 5.96
C GLY A 49 -17.29 18.87 6.55
N ALA A 50 -17.37 17.57 6.76
CA ALA A 50 -16.34 16.74 7.37
C ALA A 50 -15.12 16.43 6.44
N TYR A 51 -15.23 16.69 5.12
CA TYR A 51 -14.20 16.34 4.13
C TYR A 51 -13.63 17.56 3.43
N GLU A 52 -12.31 17.65 3.48
CA GLU A 52 -11.52 18.68 2.80
C GLU A 52 -10.60 18.03 1.77
N TYR A 53 -10.36 18.71 0.67
CA TYR A 53 -9.46 18.26 -0.39
C TYR A 53 -8.39 19.33 -0.61
N ALA A 54 -7.13 18.91 -0.63
CA ALA A 54 -6.00 19.81 -0.76
C ALA A 54 -4.98 19.28 -1.78
N GLN A 55 -4.35 20.22 -2.46
CA GLN A 55 -3.20 19.94 -3.31
C GLN A 55 -1.94 20.36 -2.58
N CYS A 56 -1.01 19.41 -2.36
CA CYS A 56 0.28 19.70 -1.76
C CYS A 56 1.28 18.57 -2.09
N ASP A 57 2.50 18.96 -2.41
CA ASP A 57 3.62 18.03 -2.48
C ASP A 57 4.13 17.74 -1.06
N ILE A 58 4.30 16.47 -0.71
CA ILE A 58 4.82 16.07 0.61
C ILE A 58 6.24 16.58 0.88
N ARG A 59 6.99 16.94 -0.18
CA ARG A 59 8.31 17.57 -0.09
C ARG A 59 8.25 19.06 0.25
N SER A 60 7.09 19.70 0.10
CA SER A 60 6.91 21.10 0.46
C SER A 60 6.82 21.29 1.97
N LYS A 61 7.29 22.45 2.46
CA LYS A 61 7.07 22.86 3.86
C LYS A 61 5.60 23.05 4.22
N GLU A 62 4.74 23.29 3.23
CA GLU A 62 3.30 23.47 3.41
C GLU A 62 2.61 22.24 4.02
N ILE A 63 3.20 21.03 3.86
CA ILE A 63 2.66 19.81 4.47
C ILE A 63 2.50 19.91 5.98
N GLU A 64 3.36 20.69 6.66
CA GLU A 64 3.29 20.92 8.10
C GLU A 64 1.97 21.54 8.54
N LYS A 65 1.37 22.41 7.73
CA LYS A 65 0.06 23.05 8.00
C LYS A 65 -1.05 21.99 8.11
N PHE A 66 -1.04 20.99 7.24
CA PHE A 66 -2.05 19.92 7.23
C PHE A 66 -1.81 18.94 8.38
N ILE A 67 -0.55 18.61 8.67
CA ILE A 67 -0.18 17.70 9.75
C ILE A 67 -0.49 18.30 11.12
N SER A 68 -0.21 19.60 11.34
CA SER A 68 -0.49 20.28 12.61
C SER A 68 -1.99 20.34 12.95
N ALA A 69 -2.86 20.21 11.95
CA ALA A 69 -4.30 20.16 12.10
C ALA A 69 -4.87 18.73 12.21
N SER A 70 -4.01 17.70 12.33
CA SER A 70 -4.40 16.28 12.26
C SER A 70 -3.97 15.52 13.51
N ASP A 71 -4.79 14.55 13.93
CA ASP A 71 -4.48 13.62 15.02
C ASP A 71 -3.82 12.34 14.48
N VAL A 72 -4.14 11.96 13.23
CA VAL A 72 -3.60 10.79 12.53
C VAL A 72 -3.27 11.14 11.09
N VAL A 73 -2.12 10.66 10.63
CA VAL A 73 -1.68 10.74 9.24
C VAL A 73 -1.63 9.34 8.63
N ILE A 74 -2.37 9.12 7.55
CA ILE A 74 -2.30 7.93 6.71
C ILE A 74 -1.44 8.30 5.50
N HIS A 75 -0.18 7.83 5.48
CA HIS A 75 0.82 8.30 4.51
C HIS A 75 0.91 7.41 3.29
N LEU A 76 0.01 7.59 2.30
CA LEU A 76 -0.04 6.79 1.06
C LEU A 76 0.77 7.38 -0.10
N ALA A 77 1.20 8.65 -0.02
CA ALA A 77 1.96 9.30 -1.08
C ALA A 77 3.32 8.60 -1.29
N ALA A 78 3.53 8.03 -2.47
CA ALA A 78 4.78 7.37 -2.85
C ALA A 78 4.81 7.09 -4.36
N LEU A 79 6.02 6.93 -4.92
CA LEU A 79 6.26 6.23 -6.18
C LEU A 79 6.32 4.73 -5.89
N THR A 80 5.43 3.93 -6.50
CA THR A 80 5.22 2.52 -6.14
C THR A 80 5.57 1.52 -7.23
N ASP A 81 6.00 1.99 -8.40
CA ASP A 81 6.40 1.14 -9.52
C ASP A 81 7.86 0.68 -9.32
N ALA A 82 8.04 -0.60 -8.97
CA ALA A 82 9.35 -1.18 -8.68
C ALA A 82 10.25 -1.27 -9.94
N GLU A 83 9.68 -1.46 -11.14
CA GLU A 83 10.45 -1.51 -12.39
C GLU A 83 10.90 -0.11 -12.78
N ARG A 84 9.97 0.85 -12.83
CA ARG A 84 10.27 2.25 -13.12
C ARG A 84 11.24 2.87 -12.10
N SER A 85 11.22 2.43 -10.85
CA SER A 85 12.16 2.92 -9.84
C SER A 85 13.63 2.66 -10.19
N LYS A 86 13.92 1.64 -11.01
CA LYS A 86 15.29 1.36 -11.51
C LYS A 86 15.74 2.38 -12.53
N GLU A 87 14.82 2.96 -13.29
CA GLU A 87 15.12 4.01 -14.27
C GLU A 87 15.28 5.38 -13.58
N PHE A 88 14.54 5.60 -12.48
CA PHE A 88 14.52 6.86 -11.74
C PHE A 88 14.78 6.65 -10.22
N PRO A 89 15.94 6.07 -9.84
CA PRO A 89 16.23 5.76 -8.44
C PRO A 89 16.30 7.01 -7.57
N HIS A 90 16.92 8.08 -8.05
CA HIS A 90 17.04 9.33 -7.31
C HIS A 90 15.68 9.94 -6.96
N GLU A 91 14.78 10.08 -7.94
CA GLU A 91 13.42 10.59 -7.73
C GLU A 91 12.64 9.70 -6.75
N THR A 92 12.85 8.37 -6.85
CA THR A 92 12.21 7.41 -5.94
C THR A 92 12.64 7.64 -4.49
N PHE A 93 13.92 7.83 -4.22
CA PHE A 93 14.42 8.12 -2.87
C PHE A 93 14.00 9.51 -2.38
N GLU A 94 14.06 10.53 -3.24
CA GLU A 94 13.63 11.88 -2.91
C GLU A 94 12.16 11.92 -2.44
N ILE A 95 11.26 11.20 -3.12
CA ILE A 95 9.85 11.18 -2.76
C ILE A 95 9.59 10.21 -1.61
N ASN A 96 10.04 8.95 -1.72
CA ASN A 96 9.65 7.89 -0.80
C ASN A 96 10.40 7.93 0.53
N LEU A 97 11.64 8.43 0.57
CA LEU A 97 12.42 8.56 1.79
C LEU A 97 12.42 10.00 2.31
N GLU A 98 12.96 10.95 1.54
CA GLU A 98 13.11 12.32 2.04
C GLU A 98 11.75 13.01 2.25
N GLY A 99 10.80 12.82 1.31
CA GLY A 99 9.42 13.29 1.47
C GLY A 99 8.73 12.67 2.68
N ALA A 100 8.89 11.34 2.86
CA ALA A 100 8.34 10.64 4.02
C ALA A 100 9.00 11.10 5.34
N GLN A 101 10.32 11.32 5.37
CA GLN A 101 11.01 11.85 6.54
C GLN A 101 10.47 13.22 6.96
N ARG A 102 10.15 14.09 5.99
CA ARG A 102 9.52 15.38 6.28
C ARG A 102 8.14 15.20 6.93
N VAL A 103 7.32 14.30 6.41
CA VAL A 103 6.02 13.96 7.01
C VAL A 103 6.19 13.40 8.42
N ILE A 104 7.11 12.45 8.62
CA ILE A 104 7.38 11.81 9.92
C ILE A 104 7.86 12.86 10.94
N ASN A 105 8.80 13.73 10.56
CA ASN A 105 9.30 14.78 11.45
C ASN A 105 8.20 15.78 11.84
N ALA A 106 7.31 16.13 10.91
CA ALA A 106 6.15 16.95 11.21
C ALA A 106 5.17 16.23 12.15
N CYS A 107 4.91 14.92 11.94
CA CYS A 107 4.10 14.13 12.86
C CYS A 107 4.69 14.12 14.27
N GLN A 108 6.01 13.89 14.40
CA GLN A 108 6.73 13.97 15.68
C GLN A 108 6.57 15.34 16.35
N LYS A 109 6.79 16.41 15.58
CA LYS A 109 6.72 17.80 16.08
C LYS A 109 5.33 18.19 16.60
N TYR A 110 4.27 17.73 15.93
CA TYR A 110 2.89 18.10 16.26
C TYR A 110 2.11 17.03 17.02
N GLY A 111 2.76 15.90 17.36
CA GLY A 111 2.14 14.81 18.14
C GLY A 111 1.13 13.98 17.37
N ALA A 112 1.13 14.03 16.03
CA ALA A 112 0.27 13.20 15.19
C ALA A 112 0.80 11.77 15.12
N ARG A 113 -0.10 10.78 15.14
CA ARG A 113 0.23 9.36 14.88
C ARG A 113 0.32 9.13 13.38
N ILE A 114 1.18 8.19 12.96
CA ILE A 114 1.35 7.89 11.55
C ILE A 114 1.13 6.41 11.25
N LEU A 115 0.31 6.11 10.25
CA LEU A 115 0.24 4.82 9.58
C LEU A 115 1.09 4.90 8.31
N PHE A 116 2.11 4.05 8.23
CA PHE A 116 3.05 3.99 7.11
C PHE A 116 2.91 2.68 6.33
N PRO A 117 2.36 2.70 5.13
CA PRO A 117 2.38 1.57 4.22
C PRO A 117 3.78 1.33 3.68
N SER A 118 4.38 0.24 4.14
CA SER A 118 5.56 -0.38 3.57
C SER A 118 5.15 -1.48 2.59
N THR A 119 6.03 -2.38 2.27
CA THR A 119 5.83 -3.43 1.27
C THR A 119 6.49 -4.74 1.70
N THR A 120 5.87 -5.87 1.41
CA THR A 120 6.51 -7.19 1.57
C THR A 120 7.73 -7.37 0.65
N SER A 121 7.91 -6.53 -0.37
CA SER A 121 9.09 -6.56 -1.24
C SER A 121 10.41 -6.27 -0.52
N VAL A 122 10.37 -5.76 0.73
CA VAL A 122 11.57 -5.57 1.56
C VAL A 122 12.24 -6.90 1.94
N TYR A 123 11.48 -7.99 1.93
CA TYR A 123 12.00 -9.32 2.24
C TYR A 123 12.90 -9.88 1.12
N GLY A 124 12.64 -9.51 -0.14
CA GLY A 124 13.32 -10.11 -1.29
C GLY A 124 12.90 -11.55 -1.53
N SER A 125 13.81 -12.38 -2.08
CA SER A 125 13.57 -13.82 -2.27
C SER A 125 13.91 -14.58 -0.99
N GLN A 126 13.03 -15.48 -0.59
CA GLN A 126 13.18 -16.31 0.61
C GLN A 126 12.74 -17.75 0.30
N ASP A 127 13.37 -18.73 0.93
CA ASP A 127 13.08 -20.13 0.72
C ASP A 127 12.03 -20.70 1.70
N ALA A 128 11.63 -19.91 2.70
CA ALA A 128 10.66 -20.28 3.73
C ALA A 128 9.50 -19.29 3.81
N ILE A 129 8.45 -19.65 4.53
CA ILE A 129 7.40 -18.71 4.95
C ILE A 129 8.03 -17.74 5.96
N ILE A 130 7.89 -16.44 5.72
CA ILE A 130 8.51 -15.39 6.51
C ILE A 130 7.46 -14.55 7.24
N ASP A 131 7.83 -14.09 8.41
CA ASP A 131 7.06 -13.16 9.22
C ASP A 131 7.87 -11.88 9.54
N GLU A 132 7.36 -11.05 10.44
CA GLU A 132 7.98 -9.79 10.82
C GLU A 132 9.30 -9.96 11.61
N THR A 133 9.61 -11.17 12.09
CA THR A 133 10.87 -11.48 12.80
C THR A 133 12.04 -11.70 11.85
N CYS A 134 11.77 -11.82 10.54
CA CYS A 134 12.79 -11.96 9.53
C CYS A 134 13.72 -10.75 9.51
N THR A 135 15.00 -10.98 9.81
CA THR A 135 16.06 -9.95 9.81
C THR A 135 16.83 -9.87 8.50
N ALA A 136 16.77 -10.92 7.66
CA ALA A 136 17.40 -10.99 6.35
C ALA A 136 16.55 -10.25 5.31
N LEU A 137 16.55 -8.92 5.38
CA LEU A 137 15.82 -8.05 4.45
C LEU A 137 16.69 -7.75 3.24
N LEU A 138 16.26 -8.22 2.05
CA LEU A 138 17.01 -8.20 0.79
C LEU A 138 16.20 -7.51 -0.32
N PRO A 139 15.90 -6.20 -0.19
CA PRO A 139 15.13 -5.46 -1.19
C PRO A 139 15.84 -5.49 -2.56
N GLN A 140 15.09 -5.71 -3.65
CA GLN A 140 15.64 -5.90 -5.00
C GLN A 140 15.31 -4.74 -5.96
N SER A 141 14.84 -3.61 -5.43
CA SER A 141 14.55 -2.42 -6.23
C SER A 141 14.71 -1.15 -5.40
N PRO A 142 15.02 -0.01 -6.02
CA PRO A 142 15.08 1.28 -5.34
C PRO A 142 13.76 1.62 -4.61
N TYR A 143 12.62 1.18 -5.14
CA TYR A 143 11.34 1.27 -4.43
C TYR A 143 11.35 0.52 -3.08
N ALA A 144 11.71 -0.77 -3.08
CA ALA A 144 11.76 -1.56 -1.85
C ALA A 144 12.83 -1.07 -0.87
N GLU A 145 13.99 -0.65 -1.39
CA GLU A 145 15.07 -0.05 -0.59
C GLU A 145 14.62 1.25 0.08
N SER A 146 13.93 2.15 -0.66
CA SER A 146 13.42 3.41 -0.11
C SER A 146 12.36 3.18 0.98
N LYS A 147 11.49 2.16 0.81
CA LYS A 147 10.52 1.77 1.82
C LYS A 147 11.20 1.22 3.08
N LEU A 148 12.19 0.34 2.93
CA LEU A 148 12.96 -0.19 4.05
C LEU A 148 13.74 0.90 4.80
N ALA A 149 14.34 1.85 4.07
CA ALA A 149 15.03 2.98 4.67
C ALA A 149 14.06 3.85 5.50
N THR A 150 12.83 4.04 5.01
CA THR A 150 11.78 4.77 5.74
C THR A 150 11.28 4.00 6.97
N GLU A 151 11.12 2.67 6.89
CA GLU A 151 10.84 1.84 8.08
C GLU A 151 11.89 2.05 9.18
N ARG A 152 13.19 1.94 8.82
CA ARG A 152 14.30 2.14 9.74
C ARG A 152 14.30 3.54 10.36
N TYR A 153 14.01 4.55 9.54
CA TYR A 153 13.89 5.93 10.04
C TYR A 153 12.72 6.07 11.03
N LEU A 154 11.57 5.49 10.73
CA LEU A 154 10.40 5.55 11.61
C LEU A 154 10.63 4.78 12.92
N LEU A 155 11.26 3.59 12.86
CA LEU A 155 11.66 2.81 14.04
C LEU A 155 12.63 3.57 14.95
N SER A 156 13.52 4.42 14.39
CA SER A 156 14.41 5.27 15.18
C SER A 156 13.67 6.34 16.01
N LYS A 157 12.38 6.53 15.78
CA LYS A 157 11.50 7.47 16.50
C LYS A 157 10.61 6.80 17.56
N ASN A 158 10.85 5.52 17.86
CA ASN A 158 9.99 4.69 18.70
C ASN A 158 9.63 5.33 20.05
N ASP A 159 10.57 6.00 20.68
CA ASP A 159 10.38 6.61 22.01
C ASP A 159 9.68 7.98 21.97
N THR A 160 9.49 8.55 20.78
CA THR A 160 9.09 9.95 20.62
C THR A 160 7.81 10.18 19.86
N MET A 161 7.27 9.14 19.21
CA MET A 161 6.01 9.22 18.48
C MET A 161 5.30 7.86 18.42
N ARG A 162 4.04 7.87 17.97
CA ARG A 162 3.24 6.66 17.80
C ARG A 162 3.02 6.38 16.32
N PHE A 163 3.26 5.13 15.91
CA PHE A 163 3.12 4.71 14.52
C PHE A 163 2.66 3.25 14.37
N MET A 164 2.26 2.91 13.17
CA MET A 164 2.10 1.53 12.70
C MET A 164 2.71 1.42 11.30
N ILE A 165 3.59 0.45 11.11
CA ILE A 165 4.17 0.10 9.81
C ILE A 165 3.46 -1.13 9.27
N CYS A 166 2.91 -1.03 8.06
CA CYS A 166 2.19 -2.13 7.42
C CYS A 166 2.96 -2.57 6.17
N ARG A 167 3.55 -3.76 6.18
CA ARG A 167 4.13 -4.38 4.97
C ARG A 167 3.01 -4.99 4.14
N PHE A 168 2.54 -4.23 3.16
CA PHE A 168 1.46 -4.67 2.29
C PHE A 168 1.96 -5.66 1.24
N GLY A 169 1.16 -6.70 0.98
CA GLY A 169 1.27 -7.52 -0.23
C GLY A 169 0.95 -6.72 -1.49
N THR A 170 1.13 -7.32 -2.64
CA THR A 170 0.75 -6.72 -3.93
C THR A 170 -0.76 -6.44 -3.96
N ILE A 171 -1.13 -5.18 -4.13
CA ILE A 171 -2.54 -4.75 -4.10
C ILE A 171 -3.28 -5.24 -5.34
N VAL A 172 -4.43 -5.87 -5.12
CA VAL A 172 -5.36 -6.36 -6.15
C VAL A 172 -6.74 -5.77 -5.93
N GLY A 173 -7.40 -5.35 -7.00
CA GLY A 173 -8.77 -4.87 -6.96
C GLY A 173 -8.97 -3.48 -7.58
N PRO A 174 -10.20 -3.13 -7.98
CA PRO A 174 -10.49 -1.90 -8.72
C PRO A 174 -10.59 -0.67 -7.82
N SER A 175 -10.10 0.46 -8.35
CA SER A 175 -10.31 1.78 -7.76
C SER A 175 -10.20 2.88 -8.83
N LEU A 176 -10.62 4.10 -8.47
CA LEU A 176 -10.49 5.26 -9.38
C LEU A 176 -9.02 5.60 -9.68
N GLY A 177 -8.11 5.33 -8.73
CA GLY A 177 -6.67 5.50 -8.91
C GLY A 177 -5.94 4.22 -9.29
N MET A 178 -6.64 3.24 -9.88
CA MET A 178 -6.08 1.95 -10.26
C MET A 178 -4.82 2.09 -11.13
N ARG A 179 -3.86 1.22 -10.88
CA ARG A 179 -2.60 1.17 -11.63
C ARG A 179 -2.41 -0.22 -12.25
N PHE A 180 -1.91 -0.23 -13.48
CA PHE A 180 -1.75 -1.45 -14.30
C PHE A 180 -0.31 -1.95 -14.39
N HIS A 181 0.59 -1.45 -13.54
CA HIS A 181 1.97 -1.97 -13.45
C HIS A 181 2.09 -3.22 -12.55
N THR A 182 1.10 -3.50 -11.70
CA THR A 182 1.05 -4.74 -10.92
C THR A 182 0.48 -5.89 -11.74
N ALA A 183 1.06 -7.09 -11.58
CA ALA A 183 0.77 -8.25 -12.43
C ALA A 183 -0.74 -8.55 -12.57
N VAL A 184 -1.46 -8.67 -11.45
CA VAL A 184 -2.87 -9.06 -11.48
C VAL A 184 -3.73 -8.02 -12.18
N ASN A 185 -3.60 -6.75 -11.82
CA ASN A 185 -4.36 -5.67 -12.45
C ASN A 185 -4.07 -5.56 -13.95
N LYS A 186 -2.79 -5.78 -14.35
CA LYS A 186 -2.39 -5.84 -15.76
C LYS A 186 -3.04 -7.02 -16.48
N PHE A 187 -3.04 -8.21 -15.88
CA PHE A 187 -3.62 -9.41 -16.47
C PHE A 187 -5.12 -9.29 -16.67
N ILE A 188 -5.83 -8.75 -15.68
CA ILE A 188 -7.26 -8.47 -15.78
C ILE A 188 -7.54 -7.49 -16.93
N TRP A 189 -6.75 -6.42 -17.03
CA TRP A 189 -6.87 -5.46 -18.13
C TRP A 189 -6.64 -6.12 -19.49
N GLN A 190 -5.57 -6.92 -19.63
CA GLN A 190 -5.28 -7.66 -20.87
C GLN A 190 -6.42 -8.61 -21.23
N ALA A 191 -6.97 -9.33 -20.25
CA ALA A 191 -8.11 -10.23 -20.46
C ALA A 191 -9.36 -9.49 -20.97
N ILE A 192 -9.72 -8.35 -20.32
CA ILE A 192 -10.84 -7.50 -20.75
C ILE A 192 -10.62 -6.93 -22.17
N ALA A 193 -9.39 -6.55 -22.48
CA ALA A 193 -9.01 -6.05 -23.80
C ALA A 193 -8.91 -7.16 -24.87
N GLN A 194 -9.14 -8.44 -24.49
CA GLN A 194 -8.97 -9.62 -25.34
C GLN A 194 -7.53 -9.78 -25.87
N GLU A 195 -6.55 -9.26 -25.14
CA GLU A 195 -5.13 -9.39 -25.42
C GLU A 195 -4.55 -10.60 -24.68
N PRO A 196 -3.50 -11.26 -25.21
CA PRO A 196 -2.81 -12.32 -24.47
C PRO A 196 -2.22 -11.78 -23.16
N ILE A 197 -2.40 -12.54 -22.07
CA ILE A 197 -1.73 -12.26 -20.79
C ILE A 197 -0.24 -12.55 -20.94
N THR A 198 0.59 -11.52 -20.75
CA THR A 198 2.05 -11.66 -20.85
C THR A 198 2.65 -12.05 -19.50
N VAL A 199 3.24 -13.25 -19.41
CA VAL A 199 3.81 -13.82 -18.20
C VAL A 199 5.29 -14.14 -18.40
N TRP A 200 6.12 -13.80 -17.43
CA TRP A 200 7.51 -14.24 -17.44
C TRP A 200 7.61 -15.73 -17.12
N HIS A 201 8.35 -16.49 -17.92
CA HIS A 201 8.56 -17.92 -17.70
C HIS A 201 8.96 -18.24 -16.26
N THR A 202 9.93 -17.51 -15.73
CA THR A 202 10.46 -17.68 -14.37
C THR A 202 9.46 -17.35 -13.27
N ALA A 203 8.46 -16.49 -13.53
CA ALA A 203 7.50 -16.03 -12.53
C ALA A 203 6.28 -16.93 -12.39
N TYR A 204 5.99 -17.80 -13.37
CA TYR A 204 4.72 -18.52 -13.47
C TYR A 204 4.39 -19.37 -12.23
N HIS A 205 5.41 -20.04 -11.67
CA HIS A 205 5.28 -20.87 -10.47
C HIS A 205 5.75 -20.20 -9.18
N GLN A 206 6.20 -18.95 -9.25
CA GLN A 206 6.64 -18.21 -8.07
C GLN A 206 5.46 -17.76 -7.24
N LYS A 207 5.51 -18.03 -5.93
CA LYS A 207 4.54 -17.50 -4.96
C LYS A 207 4.83 -16.06 -4.61
N ARG A 208 3.75 -15.29 -4.45
CA ARG A 208 3.81 -13.89 -4.02
C ARG A 208 2.68 -13.59 -3.06
N PRO A 209 2.92 -12.71 -2.08
CA PRO A 209 1.86 -12.22 -1.21
C PRO A 209 1.01 -11.19 -1.94
N TYR A 210 -0.31 -11.41 -1.94
CA TYR A 210 -1.31 -10.49 -2.47
C TYR A 210 -2.20 -9.95 -1.36
N LEU A 211 -2.65 -8.73 -1.53
CA LEU A 211 -3.57 -8.06 -0.62
C LEU A 211 -4.76 -7.51 -1.43
N GLU A 212 -5.95 -8.04 -1.15
CA GLU A 212 -7.18 -7.50 -1.74
C GLU A 212 -7.41 -6.06 -1.25
N LEU A 213 -7.84 -5.18 -2.14
CA LEU A 213 -7.94 -3.74 -1.88
C LEU A 213 -8.96 -3.39 -0.79
N GLY A 214 -10.06 -4.15 -0.68
CA GLY A 214 -11.03 -3.99 0.40
C GLY A 214 -10.43 -4.37 1.76
N ASP A 215 -9.68 -5.47 1.85
CA ASP A 215 -8.94 -5.86 3.05
C ASP A 215 -7.87 -4.83 3.42
N CYS A 216 -7.17 -4.27 2.42
CA CYS A 216 -6.21 -3.18 2.62
C CYS A 216 -6.87 -1.96 3.28
N VAL A 217 -7.99 -1.51 2.75
CA VAL A 217 -8.75 -0.37 3.30
C VAL A 217 -9.30 -0.67 4.68
N GLN A 218 -9.77 -1.90 4.90
CA GLN A 218 -10.24 -2.37 6.22
C GLN A 218 -9.10 -2.38 7.24
N ALA A 219 -7.88 -2.83 6.86
CA ALA A 219 -6.71 -2.82 7.73
C ALA A 219 -6.33 -1.39 8.15
N ILE A 220 -6.30 -0.45 7.19
CA ILE A 220 -6.05 0.96 7.48
C ILE A 220 -7.10 1.51 8.45
N ARG A 221 -8.38 1.23 8.20
CA ARG A 221 -9.47 1.67 9.08
C ARG A 221 -9.41 1.01 10.45
N PHE A 222 -9.15 -0.29 10.53
CA PHE A 222 -8.99 -0.99 11.82
C PHE A 222 -7.94 -0.29 12.68
N ILE A 223 -6.74 -0.04 12.17
CA ILE A 223 -5.66 0.64 12.90
C ILE A 223 -6.09 2.05 13.32
N THR A 224 -6.73 2.79 12.41
CA THR A 224 -7.14 4.19 12.65
C THR A 224 -8.30 4.27 13.65
N ASP A 225 -9.32 3.44 13.49
CA ASP A 225 -10.56 3.50 14.28
C ASP A 225 -10.33 2.96 15.71
N THR A 226 -9.57 1.87 15.85
CA THR A 226 -9.22 1.28 17.17
C THR A 226 -8.03 1.93 17.86
N ASP A 227 -7.39 2.89 17.21
CA ASP A 227 -6.17 3.55 17.71
C ASP A 227 -4.95 2.62 17.90
N CYS A 228 -4.85 1.60 17.06
CA CYS A 228 -3.83 0.55 17.14
C CYS A 228 -2.46 1.03 16.60
N PHE A 229 -1.87 2.06 17.23
CA PHE A 229 -0.55 2.59 16.90
C PHE A 229 0.46 2.11 17.97
N MET A 230 0.92 0.87 17.81
CA MET A 230 1.73 0.17 18.83
C MET A 230 3.23 0.26 18.59
N ASN A 231 3.68 1.06 17.63
CA ASN A 231 5.08 1.17 17.19
C ASN A 231 5.65 -0.17 16.67
N GLU A 232 4.81 -0.88 15.93
CA GLU A 232 5.08 -2.22 15.42
C GLU A 232 5.10 -2.27 13.91
N ILE A 233 5.73 -3.34 13.38
CA ILE A 233 5.60 -3.76 11.99
C ILE A 233 4.62 -4.92 11.92
N VAL A 234 3.69 -4.88 10.97
CA VAL A 234 2.77 -5.97 10.67
C VAL A 234 2.74 -6.27 9.18
N ASN A 235 2.69 -7.55 8.84
CA ASN A 235 2.39 -7.99 7.48
C ASN A 235 0.88 -7.94 7.24
N VAL A 236 0.48 -7.39 6.11
CA VAL A 236 -0.93 -7.35 5.71
C VAL A 236 -1.03 -8.02 4.34
N VAL A 237 -1.52 -9.26 4.34
CA VAL A 237 -1.57 -10.14 3.18
C VAL A 237 -2.87 -10.95 3.24
N THR A 238 -3.65 -10.90 2.16
CA THR A 238 -4.87 -11.72 2.03
C THR A 238 -4.50 -13.16 1.71
N GLU A 239 -3.68 -13.39 0.68
CA GLU A 239 -3.27 -14.72 0.21
C GLU A 239 -1.87 -14.72 -0.41
N ASN A 240 -1.20 -15.87 -0.32
CA ASN A 240 0.03 -16.16 -1.07
C ASN A 240 -0.32 -17.05 -2.26
N LEU A 241 -0.20 -16.52 -3.48
CA LEU A 241 -0.58 -17.21 -4.73
C LEU A 241 0.55 -17.20 -5.75
N THR A 242 0.53 -18.18 -6.65
CA THR A 242 1.38 -18.18 -7.84
C THR A 242 0.73 -17.37 -8.97
N VAL A 243 1.52 -16.94 -9.93
CA VAL A 243 0.98 -16.34 -11.17
C VAL A 243 0.08 -17.34 -11.91
N GLN A 244 0.39 -18.64 -11.84
CA GLN A 244 -0.45 -19.71 -12.37
C GLN A 244 -1.84 -19.72 -11.72
N ASN A 245 -1.94 -19.62 -10.38
CA ASN A 245 -3.22 -19.54 -9.69
C ASN A 245 -4.05 -18.35 -10.18
N ILE A 246 -3.43 -17.17 -10.29
CA ILE A 246 -4.09 -15.96 -10.80
C ILE A 246 -4.58 -16.13 -12.24
N ALA A 247 -3.74 -16.66 -13.13
CA ALA A 247 -4.12 -16.89 -14.52
C ALA A 247 -5.27 -17.91 -14.64
N HIS A 248 -5.25 -18.97 -13.80
CA HIS A 248 -6.34 -19.95 -13.75
C HIS A 248 -7.66 -19.29 -13.32
N GLU A 249 -7.62 -18.47 -12.29
CA GLU A 249 -8.79 -17.76 -11.79
C GLU A 249 -9.38 -16.80 -12.84
N ILE A 250 -8.54 -16.01 -13.50
CA ILE A 250 -9.00 -15.14 -14.59
C ILE A 250 -9.65 -15.97 -15.69
N ASN A 251 -9.03 -17.11 -16.05
CA ASN A 251 -9.56 -17.98 -17.12
C ASN A 251 -10.90 -18.64 -16.75
N ALA A 252 -11.21 -18.80 -15.46
CA ALA A 252 -12.51 -19.30 -15.02
C ALA A 252 -13.66 -18.29 -15.27
N HIS A 253 -13.34 -17.00 -15.26
CA HIS A 253 -14.30 -15.92 -15.52
C HIS A 253 -14.37 -15.50 -16.99
N MET A 254 -13.22 -15.52 -17.69
CA MET A 254 -13.16 -15.17 -19.11
C MET A 254 -11.99 -15.93 -19.79
N PRO A 255 -12.21 -16.48 -21.01
CA PRO A 255 -11.15 -17.20 -21.72
C PRO A 255 -9.94 -16.31 -21.99
N ILE A 256 -8.74 -16.78 -21.61
CA ILE A 256 -7.48 -16.07 -21.82
C ILE A 256 -6.50 -16.90 -22.65
N LYS A 257 -5.59 -16.19 -23.32
CA LYS A 257 -4.38 -16.77 -23.89
C LYS A 257 -3.18 -16.31 -23.08
N ILE A 258 -2.28 -17.24 -22.73
CA ILE A 258 -1.04 -16.88 -22.03
C ILE A 258 0.09 -16.86 -23.05
N GLN A 259 0.80 -15.73 -23.08
CA GLN A 259 2.04 -15.57 -23.84
C GLN A 259 3.20 -15.48 -22.86
N PHE A 260 4.08 -16.46 -22.92
CA PHE A 260 5.29 -16.44 -22.12
C PHE A 260 6.34 -15.53 -22.77
N THR A 261 7.04 -14.79 -21.93
CA THR A 261 8.12 -13.89 -22.32
C THR A 261 9.32 -14.08 -21.40
N ASP A 262 10.52 -13.88 -21.94
CA ASP A 262 11.73 -13.88 -21.14
C ASP A 262 11.91 -12.51 -20.48
N SER A 263 12.11 -12.48 -19.17
CA SER A 263 12.45 -11.26 -18.47
C SER A 263 13.93 -10.98 -18.57
N LYS A 264 14.30 -9.77 -18.99
CA LYS A 264 15.67 -9.26 -18.90
C LYS A 264 16.09 -8.98 -17.44
N ILE A 265 15.13 -8.93 -16.53
CA ILE A 265 15.34 -8.59 -15.12
C ILE A 265 14.92 -9.81 -14.29
N MET A 266 15.92 -10.53 -13.80
CA MET A 266 15.75 -11.68 -12.90
C MET A 266 15.33 -11.21 -11.49
N ASN A 267 14.14 -10.69 -11.34
CA ASN A 267 13.52 -10.58 -10.02
C ASN A 267 12.97 -11.96 -9.63
N GLN A 268 13.84 -12.81 -9.12
CA GLN A 268 13.46 -14.09 -8.54
C GLN A 268 12.81 -13.86 -7.17
N LEU A 269 11.65 -13.23 -7.16
CA LEU A 269 10.89 -13.03 -5.94
C LEU A 269 9.91 -14.19 -5.79
N SER A 270 10.33 -15.29 -5.19
CA SER A 270 9.40 -16.30 -4.68
C SER A 270 9.48 -16.26 -3.17
N TYR A 271 8.38 -15.96 -2.50
CA TYR A 271 8.30 -15.99 -1.04
C TYR A 271 6.84 -16.02 -0.59
N GLU A 272 6.63 -16.64 0.55
CA GLU A 272 5.36 -16.64 1.26
C GLU A 272 5.48 -15.80 2.52
N VAL A 273 4.44 -15.08 2.86
CA VAL A 273 4.41 -14.20 4.03
C VAL A 273 3.31 -14.63 4.99
N ASP A 274 3.69 -14.83 6.25
CA ASP A 274 2.74 -15.02 7.35
C ASP A 274 2.25 -13.65 7.84
N ALA A 275 0.94 -13.49 7.91
CA ALA A 275 0.25 -12.31 8.42
C ALA A 275 -0.53 -12.60 9.74
N SER A 276 -0.18 -13.67 10.45
CA SER A 276 -0.86 -14.10 11.67
C SER A 276 -0.73 -13.08 12.81
N LYS A 277 0.40 -12.35 12.89
CA LYS A 277 0.60 -11.29 13.86
C LYS A 277 -0.52 -10.25 13.81
N PHE A 278 -0.87 -9.76 12.63
CA PHE A 278 -1.91 -8.74 12.49
C PHE A 278 -3.30 -9.28 12.86
N THR A 279 -3.59 -10.56 12.56
CA THR A 279 -4.85 -11.18 13.01
C THR A 279 -4.90 -11.39 14.52
N SER A 280 -3.76 -11.68 15.17
CA SER A 280 -3.69 -11.80 16.63
C SER A 280 -3.96 -10.47 17.35
N MET A 281 -3.78 -9.33 16.66
CA MET A 281 -4.14 -8.00 17.14
C MET A 281 -5.65 -7.69 17.01
N GLY A 282 -6.45 -8.63 16.51
CA GLY A 282 -7.89 -8.53 16.37
C GLY A 282 -8.39 -8.16 14.96
N PHE A 283 -7.50 -8.04 13.97
CA PHE A 283 -7.92 -7.81 12.59
C PHE A 283 -8.45 -9.08 11.96
N ALA A 284 -9.60 -8.98 11.26
CA ALA A 284 -10.19 -10.07 10.50
C ALA A 284 -10.24 -9.72 9.01
N TYR A 285 -9.57 -10.53 8.18
CA TYR A 285 -9.69 -10.43 6.73
C TYR A 285 -11.09 -10.87 6.29
N ARG A 286 -11.71 -10.15 5.38
CA ARG A 286 -13.01 -10.53 4.81
C ARG A 286 -12.87 -11.57 3.70
N HIS A 287 -11.76 -11.52 2.99
CA HIS A 287 -11.52 -12.22 1.74
C HIS A 287 -10.47 -13.34 1.85
N ARG A 288 -10.27 -13.95 3.02
CA ARG A 288 -9.39 -15.12 3.17
C ARG A 288 -9.96 -16.33 2.42
N LYS A 289 -9.11 -17.02 1.65
CA LYS A 289 -9.41 -18.18 0.79
C LYS A 289 -10.32 -17.83 -0.41
N GLY A 290 -9.68 -17.46 -1.51
CA GLY A 290 -10.34 -17.07 -2.76
C GLY A 290 -10.68 -15.59 -2.85
N GLY A 291 -10.28 -14.77 -1.86
CA GLY A 291 -10.61 -13.36 -1.86
C GLY A 291 -9.87 -12.54 -2.90
N ILE A 292 -8.74 -13.04 -3.39
CA ILE A 292 -8.11 -12.44 -4.57
C ILE A 292 -8.96 -12.70 -5.82
N ALA A 293 -9.64 -13.84 -5.91
CA ALA A 293 -10.60 -14.14 -6.96
C ALA A 293 -11.79 -13.17 -6.98
N GLU A 294 -12.28 -12.74 -5.81
CA GLU A 294 -13.35 -11.74 -5.71
C GLU A 294 -12.90 -10.33 -6.14
N GLY A 295 -11.59 -10.06 -6.11
CA GLY A 295 -10.98 -8.81 -6.59
C GLY A 295 -10.66 -8.83 -8.09
N ILE A 296 -10.78 -9.99 -8.74
CA ILE A 296 -10.64 -10.22 -10.18
C ILE A 296 -11.99 -10.03 -10.87
#